data_d63d84a0edaa30cd08ea61dfb4ae4074
#
_entry.id   d63d84a0edaa30cd08ea61dfb4ae4074
#
_cell.length_a   1.000
_cell.length_b   1.000
_cell.length_c   1.000
_cell.angle_alpha   90.00
_cell.angle_beta   90.00
_cell.angle_gamma   90.00
#
_symmetry.space_group_name_H-M   'P 1'
#
loop_
_entity.id
_entity.type
_entity.pdbx_description
1 polymer ?
#
loop_
_entity_poly.entity_id
_entity_poly.type
_entity_poly.pdbx_seq_one_letter_code
_entity_poly.pdbx_strand_id
1 'polypeptide(L)'
;GMEEGNTIARRYAVRAFPAWLIVSTDGLLCGKQEGASNQSVWVERFVATEKEWAAFQKKVEAEKQAPNDLAAVFAVAEDAYHRFGDAMAEKRFRRVADAAKAPAEIREKSLAYLASIELGSERLDAAQRDLNALLALTKDPVLRQRAELRLVDVEIGRGERRKAEEKLKAFLEKYPVSPLRPQAEALLQALHPAKN
;
A
#
# COMPACT_ATOMS: atom_id res chain seq x y z
N GLY A 1 -6.97 -15.88 -26.51
CA GLY A 1 -6.01 -15.05 -27.19
C GLY A 1 -5.70 -13.71 -26.55
N MET A 2 -5.75 -12.60 -27.30
CA MET A 2 -5.40 -11.26 -26.80
C MET A 2 -6.29 -10.72 -25.68
N GLU A 3 -7.57 -11.04 -25.67
CA GLU A 3 -8.51 -10.61 -24.61
C GLU A 3 -8.19 -11.25 -23.25
N GLU A 4 -7.87 -12.51 -23.24
CA GLU A 4 -7.47 -13.23 -22.01
C GLU A 4 -6.15 -12.69 -21.46
N GLY A 5 -5.16 -12.43 -22.34
CA GLY A 5 -3.89 -11.82 -21.96
C GLY A 5 -4.07 -10.44 -21.33
N ASN A 6 -4.94 -9.61 -21.88
CA ASN A 6 -5.26 -8.29 -21.33
C ASN A 6 -6.00 -8.36 -19.99
N THR A 7 -6.82 -9.38 -19.78
CA THR A 7 -7.52 -9.60 -18.51
C THR A 7 -6.53 -10.02 -17.40
N ILE A 8 -5.63 -10.94 -17.72
CA ILE A 8 -4.56 -11.35 -16.79
C ILE A 8 -3.61 -10.18 -16.47
N ALA A 9 -3.21 -9.44 -17.50
CA ALA A 9 -2.34 -8.27 -17.32
C ALA A 9 -2.96 -7.22 -16.39
N ARG A 10 -4.26 -6.93 -16.52
CA ARG A 10 -4.98 -6.01 -15.61
C ARG A 10 -5.09 -6.59 -14.21
N ARG A 11 -5.48 -7.86 -14.08
CA ARG A 11 -5.63 -8.53 -12.77
C ARG A 11 -4.35 -8.48 -11.93
N TYR A 12 -3.19 -8.64 -12.56
CA TYR A 12 -1.90 -8.69 -11.88
C TYR A 12 -1.05 -7.43 -12.10
N ALA A 13 -1.66 -6.35 -12.55
CA ALA A 13 -1.02 -5.06 -12.78
C ALA A 13 0.28 -5.16 -13.59
N VAL A 14 0.25 -5.91 -14.71
CA VAL A 14 1.37 -6.03 -15.64
C VAL A 14 1.50 -4.73 -16.43
N ARG A 15 2.70 -4.14 -16.41
CA ARG A 15 3.00 -2.83 -17.04
C ARG A 15 3.89 -2.94 -18.27
N ALA A 16 4.65 -4.04 -18.39
CA ALA A 16 5.57 -4.25 -19.50
C ALA A 16 5.58 -5.71 -19.96
N PHE A 17 5.76 -5.93 -21.27
CA PHE A 17 5.86 -7.25 -21.88
C PHE A 17 7.28 -7.48 -22.45
N PRO A 18 7.74 -8.75 -22.54
CA PRO A 18 7.09 -9.96 -22.03
C PRO A 18 6.99 -9.94 -20.49
N ALA A 19 5.94 -10.58 -19.95
CA ALA A 19 5.77 -10.70 -18.51
C ALA A 19 5.54 -12.16 -18.11
N TRP A 20 6.14 -12.55 -17.00
CA TRP A 20 5.95 -13.86 -16.39
C TRP A 20 5.35 -13.69 -15.01
N LEU A 21 4.37 -14.50 -14.73
CA LEU A 21 3.64 -14.48 -13.48
C LEU A 21 3.72 -15.86 -12.84
N ILE A 22 4.10 -15.92 -11.58
CA ILE A 22 3.99 -17.12 -10.75
C ILE A 22 2.76 -16.90 -9.89
N VAL A 23 1.78 -17.77 -10.06
CA VAL A 23 0.49 -17.67 -9.40
C VAL A 23 0.22 -18.96 -8.64
N SER A 24 -0.26 -18.86 -7.41
CA SER A 24 -0.68 -20.01 -6.61
C SER A 24 -1.97 -20.63 -7.19
N THR A 25 -2.30 -21.84 -6.75
CA THR A 25 -3.51 -22.56 -7.19
C THR A 25 -4.81 -21.85 -6.90
N ASP A 26 -4.83 -20.96 -5.91
CA ASP A 26 -5.95 -20.10 -5.53
C ASP A 26 -5.90 -18.73 -6.18
N GLY A 27 -4.98 -18.51 -7.14
CA GLY A 27 -4.92 -17.31 -7.98
C GLY A 27 -4.21 -16.11 -7.34
N LEU A 28 -3.39 -16.33 -6.32
CA LEU A 28 -2.57 -15.28 -5.71
C LEU A 28 -1.27 -15.08 -6.47
N LEU A 29 -0.86 -13.83 -6.66
CA LEU A 29 0.42 -13.51 -7.28
C LEU A 29 1.56 -13.83 -6.31
N CYS A 30 2.40 -14.81 -6.65
CA CYS A 30 3.56 -15.20 -5.86
C CYS A 30 4.85 -14.52 -6.34
N GLY A 31 4.92 -14.19 -7.63
CA GLY A 31 6.04 -13.50 -8.23
C GLY A 31 5.71 -12.95 -9.60
N LYS A 32 6.40 -11.89 -9.97
CA LYS A 32 6.24 -11.23 -11.27
C LYS A 32 7.60 -10.78 -11.79
N GLN A 33 7.81 -10.99 -13.08
CA GLN A 33 8.92 -10.41 -13.82
C GLN A 33 8.40 -9.78 -15.09
N GLU A 34 8.80 -8.55 -15.34
CA GLU A 34 8.41 -7.77 -16.52
C GLU A 34 9.65 -7.42 -17.34
N GLY A 35 9.47 -7.32 -18.67
CA GLY A 35 10.53 -7.03 -19.61
C GLY A 35 11.35 -8.26 -20.02
N ALA A 36 12.20 -8.07 -21.02
CA ALA A 36 13.08 -9.12 -21.51
C ALA A 36 14.28 -9.31 -20.56
N SER A 37 14.60 -10.56 -20.24
CA SER A 37 15.81 -10.94 -19.51
C SER A 37 16.34 -12.28 -20.04
N ASN A 38 17.58 -12.64 -19.70
CA ASN A 38 18.13 -13.92 -20.11
C ASN A 38 17.55 -15.08 -19.25
N GLN A 39 17.71 -16.30 -19.75
CA GLN A 39 17.13 -17.50 -19.13
C GLN A 39 17.66 -17.74 -17.71
N SER A 40 18.93 -17.47 -17.42
CA SER A 40 19.51 -17.69 -16.10
C SER A 40 18.86 -16.81 -15.04
N VAL A 41 18.61 -15.54 -15.36
CA VAL A 41 17.90 -14.60 -14.47
C VAL A 41 16.48 -15.09 -14.16
N TRP A 42 15.81 -15.70 -15.15
CA TRP A 42 14.49 -16.30 -14.96
C TRP A 42 14.50 -17.45 -13.97
N VAL A 43 15.44 -18.39 -14.14
CA VAL A 43 15.54 -19.56 -13.27
C VAL A 43 15.86 -19.16 -11.84
N GLU A 44 16.81 -18.24 -11.65
CA GLU A 44 17.16 -17.73 -10.34
C GLU A 44 15.96 -17.04 -9.65
N ARG A 45 15.24 -16.22 -10.40
CA ARG A 45 14.05 -15.51 -9.90
C ARG A 45 12.93 -16.48 -9.52
N PHE A 46 12.70 -17.50 -10.35
CA PHE A 46 11.71 -18.53 -10.07
C PHE A 46 12.03 -19.28 -8.77
N VAL A 47 13.26 -19.75 -8.62
CA VAL A 47 13.69 -20.46 -7.41
C VAL A 47 13.62 -19.57 -6.16
N ALA A 48 13.99 -18.29 -6.29
CA ALA A 48 13.87 -17.33 -5.19
C ALA A 48 12.40 -17.13 -4.79
N THR A 49 11.51 -16.93 -5.76
CA THR A 49 10.07 -16.76 -5.53
C THR A 49 9.44 -17.98 -4.85
N GLU A 50 9.83 -19.19 -5.27
CA GLU A 50 9.33 -20.44 -4.65
C GLU A 50 9.73 -20.53 -3.17
N LYS A 51 10.98 -20.21 -2.85
CA LYS A 51 11.46 -20.17 -1.46
C LYS A 51 10.74 -19.10 -0.62
N GLU A 52 10.56 -17.92 -1.18
CA GLU A 52 9.85 -16.81 -0.51
C GLU A 52 8.40 -17.18 -0.25
N TRP A 53 7.72 -17.78 -1.23
CA TRP A 53 6.35 -18.26 -1.07
C TRP A 53 6.23 -19.35 0.00
N ALA A 54 7.11 -20.32 0.00
CA ALA A 54 7.13 -21.38 1.02
C ALA A 54 7.37 -20.82 2.44
N ALA A 55 8.24 -19.82 2.57
CA ALA A 55 8.49 -19.14 3.84
C ALA A 55 7.25 -18.36 4.30
N PHE A 56 6.58 -17.66 3.37
CA PHE A 56 5.33 -16.94 3.64
C PHE A 56 4.22 -17.90 4.08
N GLN A 57 4.04 -19.02 3.39
CA GLN A 57 3.03 -20.03 3.78
C GLN A 57 3.24 -20.55 5.21
N LYS A 58 4.51 -20.75 5.65
CA LYS A 58 4.81 -21.12 7.04
C LYS A 58 4.35 -20.05 8.04
N LYS A 59 4.52 -18.76 7.72
CA LYS A 59 4.04 -17.67 8.56
C LYS A 59 2.50 -17.65 8.62
N VAL A 60 1.83 -17.86 7.48
CA VAL A 60 0.36 -17.95 7.42
C VAL A 60 -0.15 -19.12 8.26
N GLU A 61 0.53 -20.27 8.23
CA GLU A 61 0.15 -21.41 9.04
C GLU A 61 0.37 -21.14 10.54
N ALA A 62 1.49 -20.51 10.91
CA ALA A 62 1.74 -20.09 12.28
C ALA A 62 0.67 -19.08 12.77
N GLU A 63 0.24 -18.14 11.92
CA GLU A 63 -0.88 -17.22 12.22
C GLU A 63 -2.17 -17.99 12.53
N LYS A 64 -2.47 -19.05 11.77
CA LYS A 64 -3.67 -19.87 12.01
C LYS A 64 -3.61 -20.61 13.36
N GLN A 65 -2.43 -21.04 13.76
CA GLN A 65 -2.22 -21.72 15.05
C GLN A 65 -2.31 -20.75 16.24
N ALA A 66 -1.97 -19.48 16.04
CA ALA A 66 -2.02 -18.42 17.04
C ALA A 66 -2.89 -17.23 16.57
N PRO A 67 -4.19 -17.41 16.37
CA PRO A 67 -5.04 -16.39 15.74
C PRO A 67 -5.16 -15.09 16.55
N ASN A 68 -4.88 -15.12 17.84
CA ASN A 68 -4.94 -13.94 18.71
C ASN A 68 -3.61 -13.20 18.84
N ASP A 69 -2.55 -13.70 18.22
CA ASP A 69 -1.27 -13.00 18.12
C ASP A 69 -1.34 -11.94 17.02
N LEU A 70 -1.71 -10.73 17.41
CA LEU A 70 -1.86 -9.61 16.48
C LEU A 70 -0.53 -9.15 15.87
N ALA A 71 0.60 -9.43 16.50
CA ALA A 71 1.91 -9.15 15.92
C ALA A 71 2.21 -10.14 14.80
N ALA A 72 1.90 -11.43 14.95
CA ALA A 72 2.00 -12.41 13.88
C ALA A 72 1.06 -12.08 12.72
N VAL A 73 -0.19 -11.69 13.00
CA VAL A 73 -1.15 -11.23 11.97
C VAL A 73 -0.61 -10.05 11.19
N PHE A 74 -0.03 -9.05 11.88
CA PHE A 74 0.57 -7.88 11.27
C PHE A 74 1.77 -8.24 10.38
N ALA A 75 2.67 -9.10 10.87
CA ALA A 75 3.84 -9.53 10.11
C ALA A 75 3.47 -10.28 8.82
N VAL A 76 2.41 -11.09 8.85
CA VAL A 76 1.87 -11.74 7.63
C VAL A 76 1.25 -10.71 6.69
N ALA A 77 0.53 -9.72 7.23
CA ALA A 77 -0.06 -8.64 6.44
C ALA A 77 0.99 -7.82 5.72
N GLU A 78 2.07 -7.45 6.42
CA GLU A 78 3.18 -6.66 5.87
C GLU A 78 3.92 -7.42 4.76
N ASP A 79 4.25 -8.69 4.98
CA ASP A 79 4.83 -9.55 3.94
C ASP A 79 3.89 -9.68 2.72
N ALA A 80 2.58 -9.85 2.97
CA ALA A 80 1.60 -9.95 1.90
C ALA A 80 1.52 -8.66 1.07
N TYR A 81 1.50 -7.50 1.71
CA TYR A 81 1.45 -6.20 1.07
C TYR A 81 2.64 -5.97 0.14
N HIS A 82 3.84 -6.25 0.63
CA HIS A 82 5.07 -5.99 -0.12
C HIS A 82 5.34 -6.99 -1.25
N ARG A 83 4.76 -8.21 -1.19
CA ARG A 83 5.15 -9.30 -2.10
C ARG A 83 3.99 -9.88 -2.91
N PHE A 84 2.81 -10.01 -2.31
CA PHE A 84 1.74 -10.85 -2.84
C PHE A 84 0.44 -10.09 -3.14
N GLY A 85 0.38 -8.81 -2.79
CA GLY A 85 -0.69 -7.91 -3.16
C GLY A 85 -1.67 -7.56 -2.05
N ASP A 86 -2.39 -6.50 -2.31
CA ASP A 86 -3.19 -5.76 -1.34
C ASP A 86 -4.36 -6.58 -0.74
N ALA A 87 -5.03 -7.40 -1.56
CA ALA A 87 -6.21 -8.14 -1.12
C ALA A 87 -5.93 -9.12 0.03
N MET A 88 -4.73 -9.72 0.06
CA MET A 88 -4.32 -10.63 1.13
C MET A 88 -3.93 -9.86 2.41
N ALA A 89 -3.35 -8.69 2.25
CA ALA A 89 -2.87 -7.84 3.33
C ALA A 89 -4.02 -7.09 4.02
N GLU A 90 -4.96 -6.54 3.25
CA GLU A 90 -6.00 -5.63 3.71
C GLU A 90 -6.84 -6.19 4.87
N LYS A 91 -7.33 -7.42 4.72
CA LYS A 91 -8.14 -8.06 5.76
C LYS A 91 -7.40 -8.22 7.09
N ARG A 92 -6.10 -8.49 7.02
CA ARG A 92 -5.24 -8.64 8.20
C ARG A 92 -4.93 -7.30 8.85
N PHE A 93 -4.58 -6.29 8.04
CA PHE A 93 -4.39 -4.94 8.56
C PHE A 93 -5.66 -4.40 9.21
N ARG A 94 -6.84 -4.63 8.61
CA ARG A 94 -8.13 -4.25 9.21
C ARG A 94 -8.31 -4.90 10.58
N ARG A 95 -8.05 -6.19 10.67
CA ARG A 95 -8.14 -6.92 11.94
C ARG A 95 -7.23 -6.33 13.03
N VAL A 96 -5.99 -5.96 12.67
CA VAL A 96 -5.04 -5.34 13.63
C VAL A 96 -5.46 -3.92 13.98
N ALA A 97 -5.88 -3.12 13.00
CA ALA A 97 -6.31 -1.74 13.20
C ALA A 97 -7.52 -1.64 14.15
N ASP A 98 -8.50 -2.55 14.00
CA ASP A 98 -9.73 -2.58 14.79
C ASP A 98 -9.55 -3.18 16.18
N ALA A 99 -8.45 -3.88 16.42
CA ALA A 99 -8.18 -4.53 17.70
C ALA A 99 -7.69 -3.54 18.75
N ALA A 100 -8.55 -3.11 19.67
CA ALA A 100 -8.19 -2.18 20.75
C ALA A 100 -7.01 -2.63 21.62
N LYS A 101 -6.79 -3.96 21.75
CA LYS A 101 -5.67 -4.55 22.51
C LYS A 101 -4.36 -4.65 21.72
N ALA A 102 -4.35 -4.39 20.42
CA ALA A 102 -3.12 -4.40 19.65
C ALA A 102 -2.19 -3.26 20.09
N PRO A 103 -0.87 -3.49 20.10
CA PRO A 103 0.10 -2.42 20.33
C PRO A 103 -0.15 -1.22 19.41
N ALA A 104 -0.02 0.00 19.95
CA ALA A 104 -0.30 1.22 19.21
C ALA A 104 0.51 1.29 17.91
N GLU A 105 1.79 0.92 17.94
CA GLU A 105 2.68 0.93 16.78
C GLU A 105 2.14 0.11 15.59
N ILE A 106 1.72 -1.14 15.81
CA ILE A 106 1.21 -1.97 14.71
C ILE A 106 -0.19 -1.54 14.27
N ARG A 107 -0.99 -0.92 15.15
CA ARG A 107 -2.26 -0.31 14.76
C ARG A 107 -2.06 0.89 13.86
N GLU A 108 -1.15 1.79 14.22
CA GLU A 108 -0.78 2.95 13.42
C GLU A 108 -0.27 2.55 12.03
N LYS A 109 0.65 1.57 11.98
CA LYS A 109 1.16 1.04 10.71
C LYS A 109 0.04 0.40 9.88
N SER A 110 -0.85 -0.37 10.51
CA SER A 110 -1.97 -1.00 9.82
C SER A 110 -2.91 0.02 9.20
N LEU A 111 -3.24 1.11 9.92
CA LEU A 111 -4.06 2.20 9.38
C LEU A 111 -3.37 2.91 8.21
N ALA A 112 -2.05 3.11 8.29
CA ALA A 112 -1.28 3.70 7.20
C ALA A 112 -1.26 2.82 5.93
N TYR A 113 -1.09 1.49 6.09
CA TYR A 113 -1.17 0.53 4.98
C TYR A 113 -2.57 0.46 4.38
N LEU A 114 -3.61 0.41 5.22
CA LEU A 114 -5.00 0.43 4.77
C LEU A 114 -5.30 1.67 3.93
N ALA A 115 -4.94 2.84 4.42
CA ALA A 115 -5.13 4.08 3.67
C ALA A 115 -4.40 4.06 2.31
N SER A 116 -3.20 3.45 2.23
CA SER A 116 -2.47 3.31 0.97
C SER A 116 -3.18 2.38 -0.02
N ILE A 117 -3.69 1.23 0.46
CA ILE A 117 -4.47 0.28 -0.34
C ILE A 117 -5.76 0.94 -0.84
N GLU A 118 -6.44 1.66 0.04
CA GLU A 118 -7.72 2.30 -0.25
C GLU A 118 -7.58 3.45 -1.24
N LEU A 119 -6.53 4.27 -1.12
CA LEU A 119 -6.19 5.30 -2.11
C LEU A 119 -5.87 4.67 -3.47
N GLY A 120 -5.07 3.61 -3.50
CA GLY A 120 -4.74 2.89 -4.73
C GLY A 120 -5.94 2.23 -5.41
N SER A 121 -7.00 1.95 -4.64
CA SER A 121 -8.26 1.36 -5.11
C SER A 121 -9.40 2.40 -5.25
N GLU A 122 -9.09 3.70 -5.17
CA GLU A 122 -10.04 4.83 -5.25
C GLU A 122 -11.17 4.77 -4.21
N ARG A 123 -10.98 4.05 -3.11
CA ARG A 123 -11.93 3.97 -1.98
C ARG A 123 -11.70 5.16 -1.02
N LEU A 124 -11.91 6.36 -1.52
CA LEU A 124 -11.52 7.61 -0.88
C LEU A 124 -12.15 7.86 0.49
N ASP A 125 -13.39 7.43 0.70
CA ASP A 125 -14.06 7.59 2.00
C ASP A 125 -13.48 6.66 3.06
N ALA A 126 -13.07 5.47 2.67
CA ALA A 126 -12.39 4.53 3.56
C ALA A 126 -10.99 5.07 3.91
N ALA A 127 -10.22 5.49 2.91
CA ALA A 127 -8.91 6.10 3.11
C ALA A 127 -8.97 7.31 4.06
N GLN A 128 -9.96 8.18 3.90
CA GLN A 128 -10.15 9.32 4.79
C GLN A 128 -10.44 8.89 6.24
N ARG A 129 -11.30 7.89 6.44
CA ARG A 129 -11.61 7.37 7.79
C ARG A 129 -10.36 6.83 8.47
N ASP A 130 -9.59 6.01 7.76
CA ASP A 130 -8.40 5.38 8.33
C ASP A 130 -7.27 6.38 8.60
N LEU A 131 -7.08 7.37 7.72
CA LEU A 131 -6.15 8.48 7.95
C LEU A 131 -6.55 9.33 9.17
N ASN A 132 -7.84 9.61 9.35
CA ASN A 132 -8.33 10.33 10.53
C ASN A 132 -8.14 9.50 11.82
N ALA A 133 -8.39 8.20 11.77
CA ALA A 133 -8.12 7.29 12.88
C ALA A 133 -6.63 7.25 13.23
N LEU A 134 -5.75 7.21 12.22
CA LEU A 134 -4.31 7.29 12.39
C LEU A 134 -3.91 8.61 13.06
N LEU A 135 -4.42 9.74 12.59
CA LEU A 135 -4.13 11.07 13.17
C LEU A 135 -4.60 11.19 14.63
N ALA A 136 -5.71 10.54 14.99
CA ALA A 136 -6.19 10.51 16.37
C ALA A 136 -5.33 9.64 17.29
N LEU A 137 -4.71 8.58 16.74
CA LEU A 137 -3.92 7.60 17.49
C LEU A 137 -2.45 8.02 17.62
N THR A 138 -1.85 8.49 16.52
CA THR A 138 -0.39 8.65 16.45
C THR A 138 0.14 9.84 17.23
N LYS A 139 1.24 9.59 17.96
CA LYS A 139 2.09 10.61 18.58
C LYS A 139 3.37 10.87 17.78
N ASP A 140 3.65 10.05 16.76
CA ASP A 140 4.81 10.21 15.88
C ASP A 140 4.58 11.42 14.96
N PRO A 141 5.45 12.47 15.05
CA PRO A 141 5.28 13.68 14.24
C PRO A 141 5.50 13.43 12.76
N VAL A 142 6.33 12.46 12.37
CA VAL A 142 6.60 12.14 10.96
C VAL A 142 5.41 11.37 10.38
N LEU A 143 4.89 10.40 11.11
CA LEU A 143 3.71 9.64 10.68
C LEU A 143 2.48 10.55 10.57
N ARG A 144 2.33 11.50 11.50
CA ARG A 144 1.29 12.54 11.43
C ARG A 144 1.39 13.36 10.16
N GLN A 145 2.56 13.88 9.83
CA GLN A 145 2.78 14.66 8.61
C GLN A 145 2.46 13.85 7.34
N ARG A 146 2.88 12.57 7.30
CA ARG A 146 2.54 11.67 6.19
C ARG A 146 1.03 11.48 6.05
N ALA A 147 0.32 11.28 7.16
CA ALA A 147 -1.14 11.11 7.13
C ALA A 147 -1.85 12.39 6.67
N GLU A 148 -1.39 13.58 7.10
CA GLU A 148 -1.93 14.86 6.63
C GLU A 148 -1.73 15.06 5.13
N LEU A 149 -0.57 14.69 4.57
CA LEU A 149 -0.35 14.72 3.11
C LEU A 149 -1.22 13.70 2.37
N ARG A 150 -1.43 12.50 2.93
CA ARG A 150 -2.33 11.51 2.31
C ARG A 150 -3.79 11.97 2.28
N LEU A 151 -4.22 12.80 3.22
CA LEU A 151 -5.54 13.45 3.15
C LEU A 151 -5.65 14.45 1.98
N VAL A 152 -4.52 15.01 1.52
CA VAL A 152 -4.50 15.79 0.26
C VAL A 152 -4.76 14.89 -0.94
N ASP A 153 -4.16 13.68 -0.97
CA ASP A 153 -4.40 12.70 -2.04
C ASP A 153 -5.90 12.34 -2.12
N VAL A 154 -6.58 12.23 -0.97
CA VAL A 154 -8.04 12.02 -0.93
C VAL A 154 -8.81 13.17 -1.61
N GLU A 155 -8.46 14.42 -1.31
CA GLU A 155 -9.13 15.58 -1.94
C GLU A 155 -8.85 15.65 -3.45
N ILE A 156 -7.62 15.33 -3.86
CA ILE A 156 -7.24 15.25 -5.28
C ILE A 156 -8.08 14.16 -5.97
N GLY A 157 -8.17 12.98 -5.38
CA GLY A 157 -8.96 11.87 -5.92
C GLY A 157 -10.45 12.20 -6.06
N ARG A 158 -11.00 13.05 -5.19
CA ARG A 158 -12.37 13.57 -5.28
C ARG A 158 -12.55 14.68 -6.31
N GLY A 159 -11.47 15.19 -6.91
CA GLY A 159 -11.50 16.37 -7.77
C GLY A 159 -11.65 17.69 -7.00
N GLU A 160 -11.53 17.67 -5.68
CA GLU A 160 -11.70 18.83 -4.79
C GLU A 160 -10.43 19.68 -4.70
N ARG A 161 -10.02 20.19 -5.86
CA ARG A 161 -8.74 20.88 -6.06
C ARG A 161 -8.51 22.03 -5.08
N ARG A 162 -9.55 22.84 -4.78
CA ARG A 162 -9.44 23.95 -3.85
C ARG A 162 -9.15 23.48 -2.42
N LYS A 163 -9.81 22.42 -1.97
CA LYS A 163 -9.54 21.85 -0.63
C LYS A 163 -8.14 21.23 -0.54
N ALA A 164 -7.69 20.56 -1.61
CA ALA A 164 -6.33 20.04 -1.69
C ALA A 164 -5.30 21.18 -1.56
N GLU A 165 -5.50 22.29 -2.27
CA GLU A 165 -4.63 23.46 -2.21
C GLU A 165 -4.62 24.09 -0.81
N GLU A 166 -5.78 24.27 -0.18
CA GLU A 166 -5.90 24.81 1.18
C GLU A 166 -5.14 23.93 2.20
N LYS A 167 -5.30 22.60 2.11
CA LYS A 167 -4.57 21.65 2.97
C LYS A 167 -3.06 21.69 2.75
N LEU A 168 -2.59 21.79 1.50
CA LEU A 168 -1.15 21.91 1.20
C LEU A 168 -0.54 23.18 1.75
N LYS A 169 -1.21 24.33 1.58
CA LYS A 169 -0.75 25.60 2.14
C LYS A 169 -0.67 25.53 3.67
N ALA A 170 -1.71 25.01 4.31
CA ALA A 170 -1.72 24.81 5.76
C ALA A 170 -0.61 23.88 6.23
N PHE A 171 -0.32 22.80 5.48
CA PHE A 171 0.78 21.89 5.78
C PHE A 171 2.14 22.60 5.70
N LEU A 172 2.40 23.36 4.64
CA LEU A 172 3.65 24.09 4.43
C LEU A 172 3.90 25.17 5.48
N GLU A 173 2.84 25.82 5.95
CA GLU A 173 2.88 26.81 7.03
C GLU A 173 3.14 26.13 8.39
N LYS A 174 2.43 25.05 8.68
CA LYS A 174 2.54 24.30 9.94
C LYS A 174 3.88 23.59 10.10
N TYR A 175 4.49 23.12 8.99
CA TYR A 175 5.70 22.32 8.99
C TYR A 175 6.82 22.90 8.10
N PRO A 176 7.34 24.09 8.42
CA PRO A 176 8.32 24.80 7.56
C PRO A 176 9.64 24.05 7.35
N VAL A 177 10.03 23.17 8.28
CA VAL A 177 11.25 22.37 8.22
C VAL A 177 11.00 20.87 8.01
N SER A 178 9.82 20.50 7.54
CA SER A 178 9.46 19.11 7.29
C SER A 178 10.31 18.49 6.19
N PRO A 179 10.78 17.23 6.34
CA PRO A 179 11.40 16.49 5.24
C PRO A 179 10.41 16.19 4.08
N LEU A 180 9.10 16.32 4.33
CA LEU A 180 8.05 16.15 3.32
C LEU A 180 7.69 17.47 2.61
N ARG A 181 8.31 18.59 2.97
CA ARG A 181 8.07 19.89 2.35
C ARG A 181 8.26 19.86 0.82
N PRO A 182 9.34 19.27 0.25
CA PRO A 182 9.50 19.22 -1.22
C PRO A 182 8.34 18.48 -1.91
N GLN A 183 7.83 17.40 -1.29
CA GLN A 183 6.67 16.69 -1.81
C GLN A 183 5.41 17.55 -1.79
N ALA A 184 5.15 18.27 -0.70
CA ALA A 184 4.00 19.17 -0.61
C ALA A 184 4.05 20.31 -1.63
N GLU A 185 5.23 20.90 -1.84
CA GLU A 185 5.47 21.94 -2.85
C GLU A 185 5.25 21.41 -4.26
N ALA A 186 5.74 20.20 -4.56
CA ALA A 186 5.55 19.56 -5.87
C ALA A 186 4.05 19.28 -6.13
N LEU A 187 3.31 18.80 -5.15
CA LEU A 187 1.86 18.59 -5.25
C LEU A 187 1.13 19.92 -5.50
N LEU A 188 1.52 20.99 -4.78
CA LEU A 188 0.93 22.31 -4.96
C LEU A 188 1.17 22.87 -6.37
N GLN A 189 2.37 22.69 -6.92
CA GLN A 189 2.69 23.06 -8.31
C GLN A 189 1.88 22.25 -9.32
N ALA A 190 1.71 20.94 -9.09
CA ALA A 190 0.91 20.05 -9.95
C ALA A 190 -0.58 20.45 -9.98
N LEU A 191 -1.08 21.03 -8.90
CA LEU A 191 -2.42 21.62 -8.88
C LEU A 191 -2.53 22.89 -9.75
N HIS A 192 -1.43 23.59 -10.04
CA HIS A 192 -1.37 24.80 -10.86
C HIS A 192 -0.40 24.65 -12.04
N PRO A 193 -0.67 23.73 -13.00
CA PRO A 193 0.20 23.62 -14.17
C PRO A 193 0.29 24.98 -14.87
N ALA A 194 1.50 25.39 -15.20
CA ALA A 194 1.71 26.60 -15.98
C ALA A 194 0.83 26.53 -17.24
N LYS A 195 0.09 27.59 -17.52
CA LYS A 195 -0.63 27.71 -18.80
C LYS A 195 0.43 27.84 -19.88
N ASN A 196 0.64 26.80 -20.66
CA ASN A 196 1.38 26.87 -21.93
C ASN A 196 0.52 27.59 -22.97
#